data_b772987d98e0bd35571c503ba06ebf0c
#
_entry.id   b772987d98e0bd35571c503ba06ebf0c
#
_cell.length_a   1.000
_cell.length_b   1.000
_cell.length_c   1.000
_cell.angle_alpha   90.00
_cell.angle_beta   90.00
_cell.angle_gamma   90.00
#
_symmetry.space_group_name_H-M   'P 1'
#
loop_
_entity.id
_entity.type
_entity.pdbx_description
1 polymer ?
#
loop_
_entity_poly.entity_id
_entity_poly.type
_entity_poly.pdbx_seq_one_letter_code
_entity_poly.pdbx_strand_id
1 'polypeptide(L)'
;MAAHSAVKRKPLIAGNWKMNLNHLEAIQVVQKFSFALPKEYYERVDVAVLPPFTDIRSVQTIVEGDKLQISYGAQDVSAHDSGAYTGEVSGAMLAKLGCSYVAVGHSERRQYHGEDDAAVAAKARAALKHGLTPIVCIGEPLEVREAGEHVGYVVDQLKASLAGLGVEELSKVVLAYEPVWAIGTGKVASAADAQEVCAAVRQTIAELGGEDVAGGVRVLYGGSVKRESIGELMAQPDIDGGLVGGASLDGAEFARLVAASVS
;
A
#
# COMPACT_ATOMS: atom_id res chain seq x y z
N MET A 1 13.84 31.90 9.84
CA MET A 1 13.02 30.71 9.64
C MET A 1 13.42 30.13 8.28
N ALA A 2 14.21 29.08 8.25
CA ALA A 2 14.58 28.40 7.00
C ALA A 2 13.37 27.60 6.55
N ALA A 3 12.84 27.96 5.36
CA ALA A 3 11.83 27.13 4.71
C ALA A 3 12.49 25.79 4.40
N HIS A 4 12.12 24.74 5.15
CA HIS A 4 12.43 23.38 4.76
C HIS A 4 11.74 23.17 3.40
N SER A 5 12.54 23.08 2.35
CA SER A 5 12.08 22.57 1.06
C SER A 5 11.58 21.16 1.33
N ALA A 6 10.27 20.99 1.33
CA ALA A 6 9.65 19.68 1.48
C ALA A 6 10.26 18.77 0.42
N VAL A 7 11.00 17.76 0.83
CA VAL A 7 11.48 16.70 -0.08
C VAL A 7 10.24 16.08 -0.69
N LYS A 8 10.01 16.34 -1.96
CA LYS A 8 8.82 15.82 -2.65
C LYS A 8 8.98 14.31 -2.78
N ARG A 9 8.24 13.55 -1.97
CA ARG A 9 8.21 12.09 -2.02
C ARG A 9 7.72 11.63 -3.39
N LYS A 10 8.41 10.69 -4.01
CA LYS A 10 7.94 10.09 -5.26
C LYS A 10 6.67 9.29 -4.96
N PRO A 11 5.54 9.58 -5.62
CA PRO A 11 4.29 8.87 -5.40
C PRO A 11 4.40 7.37 -5.65
N LEU A 12 3.58 6.57 -4.95
CA LEU A 12 3.41 5.15 -5.20
C LEU A 12 1.95 4.84 -5.50
N ILE A 13 1.68 4.25 -6.65
CA ILE A 13 0.37 3.67 -6.97
C ILE A 13 0.50 2.16 -6.96
N ALA A 14 -0.09 1.52 -5.95
CA ALA A 14 -0.06 0.07 -5.76
C ALA A 14 -1.44 -0.53 -6.07
N GLY A 15 -1.51 -1.44 -7.03
CA GLY A 15 -2.73 -2.15 -7.40
C GLY A 15 -2.91 -3.42 -6.57
N ASN A 16 -3.80 -3.40 -5.59
CA ASN A 16 -4.20 -4.59 -4.84
C ASN A 16 -5.31 -5.33 -5.60
N TRP A 17 -4.98 -6.45 -6.20
CA TRP A 17 -5.95 -7.24 -6.98
C TRP A 17 -6.92 -8.03 -6.12
N LYS A 18 -6.66 -8.11 -4.82
CA LYS A 18 -7.45 -8.92 -3.89
C LYS A 18 -7.54 -10.38 -4.39
N MET A 19 -8.68 -11.04 -4.23
CA MET A 19 -8.91 -12.41 -4.69
C MET A 19 -9.53 -12.40 -6.09
N ASN A 20 -8.81 -11.85 -7.07
CA ASN A 20 -9.24 -11.78 -8.46
C ASN A 20 -8.09 -12.17 -9.40
N LEU A 21 -8.46 -12.53 -10.61
CA LEU A 21 -7.59 -12.98 -11.68
C LEU A 21 -6.99 -14.37 -11.42
N ASN A 22 -6.50 -14.98 -12.46
CA ASN A 22 -5.66 -16.16 -12.44
C ASN A 22 -4.34 -15.83 -13.11
N HIS A 23 -3.40 -16.74 -13.06
CA HIS A 23 -2.03 -16.54 -13.55
C HIS A 23 -1.93 -16.15 -15.04
N LEU A 24 -2.89 -16.53 -15.89
CA LEU A 24 -2.93 -16.12 -17.31
C LEU A 24 -3.50 -14.71 -17.47
N GLU A 25 -4.57 -14.41 -16.75
CA GLU A 25 -5.18 -13.08 -16.72
C GLU A 25 -4.21 -12.04 -16.12
N ALA A 26 -3.44 -12.44 -15.11
CA ALA A 26 -2.39 -11.62 -14.51
C ALA A 26 -1.36 -11.14 -15.55
N ILE A 27 -0.90 -12.05 -16.43
CA ILE A 27 0.00 -11.71 -17.53
C ILE A 27 -0.65 -10.67 -18.46
N GLN A 28 -1.91 -10.88 -18.84
CA GLN A 28 -2.63 -9.98 -19.74
C GLN A 28 -2.80 -8.58 -19.13
N VAL A 29 -3.14 -8.50 -17.84
CA VAL A 29 -3.30 -7.21 -17.14
C VAL A 29 -1.97 -6.46 -17.10
N VAL A 30 -0.87 -7.11 -16.73
CA VAL A 30 0.46 -6.49 -16.69
C VAL A 30 0.93 -6.02 -18.06
N GLN A 31 0.76 -6.84 -19.11
CA GLN A 31 1.10 -6.46 -20.47
C GLN A 31 0.28 -5.28 -20.97
N LYS A 32 -1.03 -5.31 -20.76
CA LYS A 32 -1.96 -4.24 -21.15
C LYS A 32 -1.64 -2.94 -20.44
N PHE A 33 -1.32 -3.00 -19.14
CA PHE A 33 -0.88 -1.86 -18.35
C PHE A 33 0.42 -1.27 -18.91
N SER A 34 1.43 -2.11 -19.08
CA SER A 34 2.76 -1.70 -19.54
C SER A 34 2.75 -1.09 -20.94
N PHE A 35 1.88 -1.61 -21.82
CA PHE A 35 1.67 -1.05 -23.16
C PHE A 35 0.94 0.31 -23.11
N ALA A 36 0.01 0.49 -22.17
CA ALA A 36 -0.83 1.67 -22.08
C ALA A 36 -0.17 2.85 -21.34
N LEU A 37 0.81 2.59 -20.46
CA LEU A 37 1.50 3.64 -19.70
C LEU A 37 2.81 4.04 -20.38
N PRO A 38 2.95 5.28 -20.88
CA PRO A 38 4.20 5.80 -21.44
C PRO A 38 5.35 5.77 -20.44
N LYS A 39 6.57 5.49 -20.91
CA LYS A 39 7.74 5.27 -20.05
C LYS A 39 8.11 6.47 -19.17
N GLU A 40 7.88 7.68 -19.65
CA GLU A 40 8.17 8.92 -18.91
C GLU A 40 7.42 9.03 -17.59
N TYR A 41 6.28 8.33 -17.42
CA TYR A 41 5.53 8.34 -16.16
C TYR A 41 6.30 7.63 -15.03
N TYR A 42 7.09 6.60 -15.33
CA TYR A 42 7.86 5.88 -14.32
C TYR A 42 8.98 6.73 -13.67
N GLU A 43 9.37 7.84 -14.28
CA GLU A 43 10.27 8.82 -13.64
C GLU A 43 9.55 9.61 -12.53
N ARG A 44 8.23 9.78 -12.65
CA ARG A 44 7.40 10.62 -11.79
C ARG A 44 6.63 9.85 -10.72
N VAL A 45 6.36 8.56 -10.93
CA VAL A 45 5.57 7.70 -10.04
C VAL A 45 6.12 6.29 -10.02
N ASP A 46 6.19 5.70 -8.82
CA ASP A 46 6.42 4.26 -8.66
C ASP A 46 5.10 3.52 -8.83
N VAL A 47 5.13 2.41 -9.55
CA VAL A 47 3.96 1.56 -9.76
C VAL A 47 4.25 0.16 -9.28
N ALA A 48 3.30 -0.42 -8.53
CA ALA A 48 3.37 -1.80 -8.09
C ALA A 48 2.04 -2.51 -8.32
N VAL A 49 2.09 -3.83 -8.47
CA VAL A 49 0.92 -4.70 -8.41
C VAL A 49 1.08 -5.72 -7.28
N LEU A 50 0.00 -5.99 -6.56
CA LEU A 50 -0.07 -6.98 -5.49
C LEU A 50 -1.06 -8.08 -5.92
N PRO A 51 -0.61 -9.08 -6.72
CA PRO A 51 -1.44 -10.19 -7.15
C PRO A 51 -1.65 -11.22 -6.03
N PRO A 52 -2.62 -12.12 -6.15
CA PRO A 52 -2.69 -13.34 -5.35
C PRO A 52 -1.37 -14.13 -5.40
N PHE A 53 -1.06 -14.89 -4.36
CA PHE A 53 0.18 -15.69 -4.30
C PHE A 53 0.38 -16.60 -5.52
N THR A 54 -0.71 -17.18 -6.04
CA THR A 54 -0.72 -18.07 -7.22
C THR A 54 -0.22 -17.42 -8.49
N ASP A 55 -0.25 -16.09 -8.57
CA ASP A 55 0.01 -15.33 -9.78
C ASP A 55 1.39 -14.62 -9.76
N ILE A 56 2.02 -14.53 -8.58
CA ILE A 56 3.29 -13.80 -8.40
C ILE A 56 4.37 -14.32 -9.36
N ARG A 57 4.50 -15.64 -9.52
CA ARG A 57 5.51 -16.21 -10.43
C ARG A 57 5.27 -15.82 -11.88
N SER A 58 4.01 -15.77 -12.32
CA SER A 58 3.66 -15.35 -13.68
C SER A 58 3.95 -13.86 -13.89
N VAL A 59 3.60 -13.03 -12.90
CA VAL A 59 3.94 -11.59 -12.93
C VAL A 59 5.45 -11.38 -12.95
N GLN A 60 6.22 -12.08 -12.11
CA GLN A 60 7.67 -12.05 -12.14
C GLN A 60 8.20 -12.35 -13.55
N THR A 61 7.74 -13.44 -14.13
CA THR A 61 8.24 -13.90 -15.45
C THR A 61 8.05 -12.84 -16.54
N ILE A 62 6.91 -12.17 -16.58
CA ILE A 62 6.64 -11.14 -17.59
C ILE A 62 7.40 -9.83 -17.29
N VAL A 63 7.48 -9.43 -16.02
CA VAL A 63 8.20 -8.22 -15.62
C VAL A 63 9.68 -8.34 -15.91
N GLU A 64 10.31 -9.48 -15.55
CA GLU A 64 11.74 -9.72 -15.81
C GLU A 64 12.03 -9.96 -17.29
N GLY A 65 11.19 -10.74 -17.97
CA GLY A 65 11.37 -11.09 -19.40
C GLY A 65 11.29 -9.87 -20.31
N ASP A 66 10.33 -9.01 -20.10
CA ASP A 66 10.09 -7.80 -20.90
C ASP A 66 10.79 -6.56 -20.31
N LYS A 67 11.52 -6.70 -19.18
CA LYS A 67 12.22 -5.61 -18.46
C LYS A 67 11.28 -4.44 -18.14
N LEU A 68 10.11 -4.76 -17.63
CA LEU A 68 9.10 -3.76 -17.30
C LEU A 68 9.51 -2.96 -16.04
N GLN A 69 9.16 -1.68 -16.02
CA GLN A 69 9.48 -0.77 -14.92
C GLN A 69 8.38 -0.77 -13.82
N ILE A 70 7.67 -1.87 -13.68
CA ILE A 70 6.65 -2.08 -12.65
C ILE A 70 7.21 -2.99 -11.56
N SER A 71 6.98 -2.63 -10.31
CA SER A 71 7.26 -3.50 -9.17
C SER A 71 6.09 -4.44 -8.92
N TYR A 72 6.34 -5.53 -8.23
CA TYR A 72 5.28 -6.43 -7.76
C TYR A 72 5.54 -6.85 -6.32
N GLY A 73 4.50 -7.38 -5.69
CA GLY A 73 4.55 -7.78 -4.31
C GLY A 73 3.45 -8.78 -3.97
N ALA A 74 3.17 -8.92 -2.68
CA ALA A 74 2.18 -9.86 -2.18
C ALA A 74 1.10 -9.16 -1.35
N GLN A 75 -0.01 -9.85 -1.14
CA GLN A 75 -1.17 -9.35 -0.39
C GLN A 75 -1.13 -9.70 1.09
N ASP A 76 -0.18 -10.57 1.49
CA ASP A 76 0.07 -11.01 2.85
C ASP A 76 1.46 -11.65 2.97
N VAL A 77 1.91 -11.88 4.20
CA VAL A 77 3.13 -12.60 4.54
C VAL A 77 2.98 -13.29 5.89
N SER A 78 3.61 -14.45 6.05
CA SER A 78 3.71 -15.10 7.36
C SER A 78 4.62 -14.31 8.30
N ALA A 79 4.28 -14.30 9.59
CA ALA A 79 5.18 -13.81 10.63
C ALA A 79 6.36 -14.80 10.90
N HIS A 80 6.31 -15.98 10.31
CA HIS A 80 7.28 -17.06 10.49
C HIS A 80 8.16 -17.23 9.24
N ASP A 81 9.45 -17.55 9.46
CA ASP A 81 10.39 -17.72 8.36
C ASP A 81 10.20 -19.06 7.62
N SER A 82 9.84 -20.10 8.36
CA SER A 82 9.67 -21.48 7.87
C SER A 82 9.05 -22.38 8.94
N GLY A 83 8.69 -23.60 8.58
CA GLY A 83 8.28 -24.63 9.55
C GLY A 83 6.87 -25.16 9.31
N ALA A 84 6.26 -25.68 10.38
CA ALA A 84 4.96 -26.35 10.34
C ALA A 84 3.78 -25.36 10.34
N TYR A 85 3.72 -24.53 9.31
CA TYR A 85 2.70 -23.51 9.09
C TYR A 85 2.04 -23.73 7.74
N THR A 86 1.31 -24.84 7.63
CA THR A 86 0.67 -25.28 6.38
C THR A 86 -0.22 -24.16 5.78
N GLY A 87 0.04 -23.77 4.54
CA GLY A 87 -0.69 -22.72 3.83
C GLY A 87 -0.09 -21.32 3.94
N GLU A 88 0.88 -21.10 4.84
CA GLU A 88 1.57 -19.83 4.99
C GLU A 88 2.64 -19.61 3.90
N VAL A 89 2.87 -18.36 3.55
CA VAL A 89 3.93 -17.93 2.63
C VAL A 89 4.89 -17.01 3.37
N SER A 90 6.17 -17.40 3.49
CA SER A 90 7.16 -16.63 4.24
C SER A 90 7.74 -15.46 3.45
N GLY A 91 8.29 -14.47 4.17
CA GLY A 91 9.03 -13.37 3.55
C GLY A 91 10.22 -13.85 2.71
N ALA A 92 10.90 -14.92 3.12
CA ALA A 92 11.99 -15.51 2.34
C ALA A 92 11.52 -16.05 0.98
N MET A 93 10.34 -16.67 0.90
CA MET A 93 9.75 -17.14 -0.36
C MET A 93 9.41 -15.96 -1.28
N LEU A 94 8.81 -14.91 -0.73
CA LEU A 94 8.43 -13.71 -1.49
C LEU A 94 9.66 -12.96 -2.01
N ALA A 95 10.68 -12.78 -1.16
CA ALA A 95 11.95 -12.17 -1.56
C ALA A 95 12.64 -12.97 -2.67
N LYS A 96 12.60 -14.29 -2.61
CA LYS A 96 13.17 -15.16 -3.66
C LYS A 96 12.44 -15.05 -4.99
N LEU A 97 11.15 -14.70 -4.96
CA LEU A 97 10.36 -14.37 -6.15
C LEU A 97 10.57 -12.92 -6.63
N GLY A 98 11.43 -12.13 -5.99
CA GLY A 98 11.70 -10.75 -6.40
C GLY A 98 10.62 -9.75 -5.99
N CYS A 99 9.72 -10.10 -5.07
CA CYS A 99 8.75 -9.16 -4.54
C CYS A 99 9.45 -7.96 -3.88
N SER A 100 8.96 -6.76 -4.14
CA SER A 100 9.44 -5.52 -3.52
C SER A 100 8.56 -5.09 -2.35
N TYR A 101 7.27 -5.34 -2.43
CA TYR A 101 6.26 -4.90 -1.47
C TYR A 101 5.46 -6.07 -0.91
N VAL A 102 4.86 -5.86 0.26
CA VAL A 102 3.82 -6.75 0.80
C VAL A 102 2.81 -5.96 1.60
N ALA A 103 1.52 -6.12 1.31
CA ALA A 103 0.46 -5.57 2.14
C ALA A 103 0.36 -6.38 3.43
N VAL A 104 0.25 -5.70 4.58
CA VAL A 104 0.04 -6.33 5.89
C VAL A 104 -1.08 -5.60 6.63
N GLY A 105 -1.95 -6.34 7.31
CA GLY A 105 -3.04 -5.79 8.08
C GLY A 105 -4.14 -5.14 7.23
N HIS A 106 -4.30 -5.51 5.96
CA HIS A 106 -5.40 -5.04 5.15
C HIS A 106 -6.74 -5.26 5.87
N SER A 107 -7.67 -4.33 5.75
CA SER A 107 -8.95 -4.36 6.48
C SER A 107 -9.70 -5.69 6.33
N GLU A 108 -9.69 -6.30 5.15
CA GLU A 108 -10.30 -7.61 4.90
C GLU A 108 -9.62 -8.73 5.72
N ARG A 109 -8.29 -8.66 5.92
CA ARG A 109 -7.59 -9.65 6.73
C ARG A 109 -7.86 -9.48 8.22
N ARG A 110 -7.94 -8.24 8.69
CA ARG A 110 -8.37 -7.94 10.06
C ARG A 110 -9.78 -8.48 10.30
N GLN A 111 -10.68 -8.24 9.37
CA GLN A 111 -12.10 -8.62 9.48
C GLN A 111 -12.32 -10.14 9.33
N TYR A 112 -11.74 -10.77 8.32
CA TYR A 112 -12.06 -12.15 7.94
C TYR A 112 -11.11 -13.20 8.51
N HIS A 113 -9.89 -12.78 8.88
CA HIS A 113 -8.86 -13.67 9.43
C HIS A 113 -8.48 -13.35 10.86
N GLY A 114 -9.11 -12.33 11.49
CA GLY A 114 -8.86 -11.97 12.88
C GLY A 114 -7.45 -11.42 13.14
N GLU A 115 -6.81 -10.83 12.14
CA GLU A 115 -5.48 -10.23 12.31
C GLU A 115 -5.59 -8.98 13.19
N ASP A 116 -5.03 -9.03 14.38
CA ASP A 116 -4.88 -7.91 15.28
C ASP A 116 -3.61 -7.09 14.99
N ASP A 117 -3.42 -5.98 15.69
CA ASP A 117 -2.26 -5.12 15.48
C ASP A 117 -0.94 -5.82 15.85
N ALA A 118 -0.94 -6.75 16.79
CA ALA A 118 0.24 -7.53 17.15
C ALA A 118 0.65 -8.47 16.01
N ALA A 119 -0.30 -9.11 15.35
CA ALA A 119 -0.06 -9.92 14.16
C ALA A 119 0.48 -9.07 13.01
N VAL A 120 -0.10 -7.88 12.78
CA VAL A 120 0.36 -6.94 11.74
C VAL A 120 1.78 -6.46 12.02
N ALA A 121 2.11 -6.10 13.26
CA ALA A 121 3.46 -5.73 13.65
C ALA A 121 4.47 -6.86 13.43
N ALA A 122 4.09 -8.11 13.76
CA ALA A 122 4.95 -9.28 13.52
C ALA A 122 5.19 -9.51 12.01
N LYS A 123 4.15 -9.36 11.19
CA LYS A 123 4.24 -9.48 9.72
C LYS A 123 5.08 -8.36 9.10
N ALA A 124 4.95 -7.12 9.58
CA ALA A 124 5.77 -6.00 9.13
C ALA A 124 7.27 -6.24 9.40
N ARG A 125 7.61 -6.73 10.61
CA ARG A 125 9.00 -7.11 10.94
C ARG A 125 9.51 -8.27 10.07
N ALA A 126 8.67 -9.29 9.84
CA ALA A 126 9.03 -10.41 8.97
C ALA A 126 9.30 -9.96 7.53
N ALA A 127 8.49 -9.03 7.00
CA ALA A 127 8.73 -8.43 5.69
C ALA A 127 10.07 -7.71 5.63
N LEU A 128 10.32 -6.79 6.56
CA LEU A 128 11.56 -6.00 6.63
C LEU A 128 12.81 -6.87 6.78
N LYS A 129 12.73 -7.94 7.59
CA LYS A 129 13.80 -8.91 7.79
C LYS A 129 14.27 -9.53 6.47
N HIS A 130 13.37 -9.71 5.51
CA HIS A 130 13.65 -10.29 4.21
C HIS A 130 13.80 -9.25 3.07
N GLY A 131 13.93 -7.96 3.42
CA GLY A 131 14.15 -6.89 2.45
C GLY A 131 12.91 -6.49 1.66
N LEU A 132 11.71 -6.90 2.11
CA LEU A 132 10.44 -6.46 1.55
C LEU A 132 9.99 -5.16 2.22
N THR A 133 9.40 -4.26 1.45
CA THR A 133 8.76 -3.06 1.99
C THR A 133 7.32 -3.37 2.41
N PRO A 134 6.97 -3.39 3.71
CA PRO A 134 5.58 -3.58 4.12
C PRO A 134 4.75 -2.34 3.80
N ILE A 135 3.58 -2.56 3.20
CA ILE A 135 2.50 -1.57 3.11
C ILE A 135 1.57 -1.87 4.29
N VAL A 136 1.72 -1.14 5.37
CA VAL A 136 0.95 -1.36 6.60
C VAL A 136 -0.40 -0.66 6.48
N CYS A 137 -1.47 -1.44 6.47
CA CYS A 137 -2.84 -0.95 6.32
C CYS A 137 -3.47 -0.65 7.68
N ILE A 138 -4.04 0.54 7.78
CA ILE A 138 -4.73 1.06 8.96
C ILE A 138 -6.01 1.78 8.54
N GLY A 139 -7.01 1.80 9.40
CA GLY A 139 -8.26 2.49 9.09
C GLY A 139 -9.37 2.16 10.07
N GLU A 140 -10.31 3.07 10.18
CA GLU A 140 -11.43 2.99 11.11
C GLU A 140 -12.71 2.43 10.47
N PRO A 141 -13.54 1.72 11.24
CA PRO A 141 -14.87 1.34 10.84
C PRO A 141 -15.87 2.50 10.96
N LEU A 142 -17.08 2.32 10.41
CA LEU A 142 -18.08 3.38 10.31
C LEU A 142 -18.50 3.94 11.67
N GLU A 143 -18.74 3.07 12.64
CA GLU A 143 -19.15 3.47 13.98
C GLU A 143 -18.16 4.39 14.68
N VAL A 144 -16.86 4.18 14.47
CA VAL A 144 -15.80 5.03 15.01
C VAL A 144 -15.75 6.38 14.27
N ARG A 145 -15.99 6.37 12.95
CA ARG A 145 -16.07 7.59 12.15
C ARG A 145 -17.26 8.45 12.57
N GLU A 146 -18.43 7.85 12.77
CA GLU A 146 -19.65 8.53 13.20
C GLU A 146 -19.56 9.08 14.62
N ALA A 147 -18.77 8.43 15.49
CA ALA A 147 -18.47 8.93 16.83
C ALA A 147 -17.48 10.11 16.86
N GLY A 148 -16.82 10.42 15.73
CA GLY A 148 -15.78 11.45 15.65
C GLY A 148 -14.44 11.03 16.29
N GLU A 149 -14.23 9.74 16.55
CA GLU A 149 -13.06 9.18 17.22
C GLU A 149 -12.01 8.63 16.24
N HIS A 150 -12.23 8.78 14.93
CA HIS A 150 -11.47 8.14 13.85
C HIS A 150 -9.97 8.47 13.87
N VAL A 151 -9.58 9.72 14.13
CA VAL A 151 -8.16 10.11 14.16
C VAL A 151 -7.45 9.39 15.30
N GLY A 152 -8.01 9.41 16.52
CA GLY A 152 -7.44 8.73 17.69
C GLY A 152 -7.32 7.23 17.46
N TYR A 153 -8.38 6.62 16.94
CA TYR A 153 -8.41 5.19 16.62
C TYR A 153 -7.31 4.79 15.63
N VAL A 154 -7.17 5.54 14.53
CA VAL A 154 -6.15 5.24 13.50
C VAL A 154 -4.74 5.45 14.05
N VAL A 155 -4.51 6.48 14.85
CA VAL A 155 -3.21 6.73 15.50
C VAL A 155 -2.83 5.59 16.45
N ASP A 156 -3.76 5.12 17.27
CA ASP A 156 -3.51 4.01 18.20
C ASP A 156 -3.25 2.71 17.45
N GLN A 157 -4.05 2.42 16.40
CA GLN A 157 -3.85 1.27 15.53
C GLN A 157 -2.48 1.32 14.82
N LEU A 158 -2.07 2.49 14.33
CA LEU A 158 -0.77 2.69 13.72
C LEU A 158 0.37 2.38 14.68
N LYS A 159 0.35 2.98 15.89
CA LYS A 159 1.37 2.76 16.92
C LYS A 159 1.49 1.28 17.28
N ALA A 160 0.35 0.59 17.43
CA ALA A 160 0.32 -0.84 17.75
C ALA A 160 0.81 -1.70 16.57
N SER A 161 0.42 -1.38 15.32
CA SER A 161 0.84 -2.10 14.12
C SER A 161 2.31 -1.91 13.75
N LEU A 162 2.98 -0.88 14.29
CA LEU A 162 4.40 -0.61 14.11
C LEU A 162 5.24 -0.97 15.35
N ALA A 163 4.62 -1.60 16.35
CA ALA A 163 5.30 -1.93 17.60
C ALA A 163 6.55 -2.79 17.38
N GLY A 164 7.65 -2.37 18.01
CA GLY A 164 8.94 -3.05 17.93
C GLY A 164 9.78 -2.74 16.71
N LEU A 165 9.35 -1.83 15.82
CA LEU A 165 10.20 -1.29 14.75
C LEU A 165 11.11 -0.18 15.30
N GLY A 166 12.39 -0.26 14.96
CA GLY A 166 13.33 0.83 15.20
C GLY A 166 13.23 1.93 14.14
N VAL A 167 13.90 3.07 14.38
CA VAL A 167 13.87 4.25 13.49
C VAL A 167 14.29 3.91 12.05
N GLU A 168 15.31 3.08 11.88
CA GLU A 168 15.77 2.63 10.56
C GLU A 168 14.70 1.78 9.85
N GLU A 169 13.97 0.93 10.57
CA GLU A 169 12.91 0.10 10.04
C GLU A 169 11.67 0.93 9.68
N LEU A 170 11.33 1.92 10.53
CA LEU A 170 10.25 2.88 10.26
C LEU A 170 10.49 3.65 8.96
N SER A 171 11.73 3.97 8.62
CA SER A 171 12.04 4.67 7.36
C SER A 171 11.78 3.85 6.09
N LYS A 172 11.59 2.54 6.24
CA LYS A 172 11.42 1.57 5.14
C LYS A 172 9.97 1.11 4.94
N VAL A 173 9.03 1.58 5.77
CA VAL A 173 7.62 1.22 5.62
C VAL A 173 6.89 2.15 4.65
N VAL A 174 5.79 1.66 4.11
CA VAL A 174 4.76 2.44 3.46
C VAL A 174 3.49 2.27 4.29
N LEU A 175 2.71 3.32 4.46
CA LEU A 175 1.45 3.28 5.18
C LEU A 175 0.29 3.41 4.21
N ALA A 176 -0.82 2.72 4.46
CA ALA A 176 -2.02 2.85 3.67
C ALA A 176 -3.22 3.10 4.59
N TYR A 177 -3.81 4.30 4.47
CA TYR A 177 -5.02 4.63 5.18
C TYR A 177 -6.23 4.12 4.41
N GLU A 178 -6.97 3.21 5.02
CA GLU A 178 -8.18 2.59 4.50
C GLU A 178 -9.40 3.08 5.30
N PRO A 179 -10.19 4.07 4.81
CA PRO A 179 -11.49 4.35 5.43
C PRO A 179 -12.41 3.14 5.20
N VAL A 180 -12.44 2.20 6.17
CA VAL A 180 -13.13 0.88 6.01
C VAL A 180 -14.59 1.07 5.67
N TRP A 181 -15.23 2.12 6.20
CA TRP A 181 -16.60 2.51 5.92
C TRP A 181 -16.86 2.95 4.47
N ALA A 182 -15.81 3.26 3.70
CA ALA A 182 -15.87 3.67 2.29
C ALA A 182 -15.41 2.57 1.32
N ILE A 183 -14.97 1.40 1.82
CA ILE A 183 -14.50 0.31 0.97
C ILE A 183 -15.68 -0.59 0.58
N GLY A 184 -16.05 -0.60 -0.72
CA GLY A 184 -17.10 -1.48 -1.25
C GLY A 184 -18.53 -1.13 -0.81
N THR A 185 -18.74 -0.03 -0.10
CA THR A 185 -20.04 0.38 0.44
C THR A 185 -20.80 1.37 -0.45
N GLY A 186 -20.15 1.92 -1.45
CA GLY A 186 -20.66 3.04 -2.25
C GLY A 186 -20.50 4.42 -1.61
N LYS A 187 -20.09 4.49 -0.33
CA LYS A 187 -19.66 5.75 0.31
C LYS A 187 -18.27 6.13 -0.19
N VAL A 188 -17.97 7.41 -0.26
CA VAL A 188 -16.68 7.94 -0.71
C VAL A 188 -16.20 8.94 0.33
N ALA A 189 -14.98 8.76 0.82
CA ALA A 189 -14.32 9.77 1.63
C ALA A 189 -13.90 10.94 0.72
N SER A 190 -14.09 12.16 1.16
CA SER A 190 -13.56 13.34 0.46
C SER A 190 -12.03 13.40 0.57
N ALA A 191 -11.38 14.15 -0.32
CA ALA A 191 -9.95 14.39 -0.21
C ALA A 191 -9.57 15.09 1.12
N ALA A 192 -10.45 15.91 1.66
CA ALA A 192 -10.26 16.55 2.97
C ALA A 192 -10.34 15.54 4.12
N ASP A 193 -11.30 14.61 4.09
CA ASP A 193 -11.38 13.51 5.09
C ASP A 193 -10.11 12.65 5.07
N ALA A 194 -9.63 12.32 3.88
CA ALA A 194 -8.41 11.54 3.71
C ALA A 194 -7.19 12.30 4.22
N GLN A 195 -7.08 13.59 3.90
CA GLN A 195 -5.99 14.45 4.33
C GLN A 195 -5.92 14.58 5.85
N GLU A 196 -7.06 14.76 6.52
CA GLU A 196 -7.11 14.86 7.99
C GLU A 196 -6.41 13.66 8.65
N VAL A 197 -6.75 12.45 8.23
CA VAL A 197 -6.19 11.24 8.82
C VAL A 197 -4.74 11.01 8.36
N CYS A 198 -4.42 11.24 7.08
CA CYS A 198 -3.05 11.08 6.58
C CYS A 198 -2.07 12.07 7.24
N ALA A 199 -2.51 13.29 7.56
CA ALA A 199 -1.71 14.24 8.32
C ALA A 199 -1.43 13.74 9.75
N ALA A 200 -2.44 13.21 10.44
CA ALA A 200 -2.26 12.63 11.78
C ALA A 200 -1.34 11.39 11.74
N VAL A 201 -1.45 10.56 10.71
CA VAL A 201 -0.56 9.42 10.47
C VAL A 201 0.89 9.90 10.31
N ARG A 202 1.15 10.91 9.48
CA ARG A 202 2.50 11.47 9.29
C ARG A 202 3.04 12.09 10.56
N GLN A 203 2.24 12.84 11.30
CA GLN A 203 2.62 13.41 12.61
C GLN A 203 3.01 12.30 13.59
N THR A 204 2.28 11.20 13.62
CA THR A 204 2.61 10.04 14.45
C THR A 204 3.95 9.42 14.08
N ILE A 205 4.28 9.33 12.79
CA ILE A 205 5.61 8.85 12.34
C ILE A 205 6.71 9.84 12.78
N ALA A 206 6.45 11.15 12.75
CA ALA A 206 7.40 12.14 13.27
C ALA A 206 7.66 11.97 14.78
N GLU A 207 6.61 11.66 15.55
CA GLU A 207 6.74 11.35 16.98
C GLU A 207 7.55 10.07 17.24
N LEU A 208 7.39 9.04 16.42
CA LEU A 208 8.04 7.73 16.57
C LEU A 208 9.49 7.70 16.05
N GLY A 209 9.76 8.37 14.93
CA GLY A 209 11.02 8.23 14.18
C GLY A 209 11.72 9.55 13.88
N GLY A 210 11.11 10.70 14.18
CA GLY A 210 11.62 12.03 13.85
C GLY A 210 11.14 12.55 12.50
N GLU A 211 11.29 13.85 12.28
CA GLU A 211 10.82 14.58 11.09
C GLU A 211 11.44 14.05 9.79
N ASP A 212 12.71 13.64 9.81
CA ASP A 212 13.38 13.12 8.62
C ASP A 212 12.75 11.81 8.16
N VAL A 213 12.38 10.92 9.10
CA VAL A 213 11.66 9.66 8.79
C VAL A 213 10.27 9.98 8.26
N ALA A 214 9.53 10.84 8.93
CA ALA A 214 8.18 11.25 8.49
C ALA A 214 8.21 11.94 7.12
N GLY A 215 9.27 12.70 6.84
CA GLY A 215 9.51 13.32 5.54
C GLY A 215 9.77 12.34 4.41
N GLY A 216 10.25 11.13 4.71
CA GLY A 216 10.56 10.08 3.71
C GLY A 216 9.48 9.01 3.55
N VAL A 217 8.72 8.70 4.61
CA VAL A 217 7.68 7.66 4.59
C VAL A 217 6.50 8.07 3.71
N ARG A 218 6.09 7.18 2.82
CA ARG A 218 4.91 7.40 1.95
C ARG A 218 3.64 6.97 2.66
N VAL A 219 2.62 7.83 2.59
CA VAL A 219 1.28 7.56 3.10
C VAL A 219 0.33 7.48 1.90
N LEU A 220 -0.26 6.32 1.68
CA LEU A 220 -1.19 6.04 0.60
C LEU A 220 -2.63 6.17 1.07
N TYR A 221 -3.51 6.59 0.18
CA TYR A 221 -4.94 6.46 0.39
C TYR A 221 -5.44 5.12 -0.16
N GLY A 222 -6.10 4.32 0.67
CA GLY A 222 -6.58 2.95 0.36
C GLY A 222 -8.10 2.81 0.26
N GLY A 223 -8.84 3.90 0.19
CA GLY A 223 -10.28 3.87 -0.06
C GLY A 223 -10.62 3.68 -1.55
N SER A 224 -11.84 4.01 -1.93
CA SER A 224 -12.25 3.96 -3.33
C SER A 224 -11.51 5.02 -4.14
N VAL A 225 -10.61 4.58 -5.00
CA VAL A 225 -9.83 5.44 -5.89
C VAL A 225 -10.28 5.23 -7.32
N LYS A 226 -10.59 6.34 -8.02
CA LYS A 226 -10.93 6.35 -9.43
C LYS A 226 -10.05 7.36 -10.16
N ARG A 227 -9.96 7.22 -11.48
CA ARG A 227 -9.24 8.15 -12.33
C ARG A 227 -9.66 9.61 -12.11
N GLU A 228 -10.98 9.83 -11.92
CA GLU A 228 -11.55 11.17 -11.75
C GLU A 228 -11.22 11.81 -10.40
N SER A 229 -10.99 11.00 -9.36
CA SER A 229 -10.75 11.48 -7.99
C SER A 229 -9.28 11.47 -7.58
N ILE A 230 -8.41 10.73 -8.26
CA ILE A 230 -7.01 10.58 -7.83
C ILE A 230 -6.26 11.91 -7.82
N GLY A 231 -6.54 12.83 -8.76
CA GLY A 231 -5.89 14.13 -8.84
C GLY A 231 -6.14 14.99 -7.59
N GLU A 232 -7.37 15.01 -7.08
CA GLU A 232 -7.73 15.74 -5.86
C GLU A 232 -7.04 15.16 -4.62
N LEU A 233 -6.92 13.82 -4.54
CA LEU A 233 -6.20 13.14 -3.48
C LEU A 233 -4.70 13.47 -3.52
N MET A 234 -4.10 13.40 -4.72
CA MET A 234 -2.67 13.69 -4.91
C MET A 234 -2.30 15.16 -4.74
N ALA A 235 -3.28 16.08 -4.75
CA ALA A 235 -3.08 17.47 -4.42
C ALA A 235 -2.94 17.73 -2.92
N GLN A 236 -3.26 16.74 -2.07
CA GLN A 236 -3.14 16.85 -0.63
C GLN A 236 -1.68 16.70 -0.17
N PRO A 237 -1.22 17.48 0.83
CA PRO A 237 0.18 17.50 1.24
C PRO A 237 0.69 16.19 1.88
N ASP A 238 -0.22 15.40 2.47
CA ASP A 238 0.15 14.18 3.20
C ASP A 238 -0.30 12.88 2.53
N ILE A 239 -0.75 12.96 1.28
CA ILE A 239 -1.11 11.79 0.47
C ILE A 239 -0.07 11.61 -0.63
N ASP A 240 0.65 10.49 -0.58
CA ASP A 240 1.78 10.17 -1.47
C ASP A 240 1.45 9.06 -2.47
N GLY A 241 0.17 8.79 -2.69
CA GLY A 241 -0.24 7.77 -3.64
C GLY A 241 -1.53 7.05 -3.27
N GLY A 242 -1.73 5.89 -3.87
CA GLY A 242 -2.94 5.09 -3.66
C GLY A 242 -2.69 3.60 -3.57
N LEU A 243 -3.43 2.93 -2.69
CA LEU A 243 -3.60 1.48 -2.69
C LEU A 243 -4.94 1.19 -3.38
N VAL A 244 -4.86 0.81 -4.66
CA VAL A 244 -5.99 0.79 -5.59
C VAL A 244 -6.54 -0.63 -5.72
N GLY A 245 -7.83 -0.84 -5.46
CA GLY A 245 -8.51 -2.12 -5.63
C GLY A 245 -9.00 -2.33 -7.08
N GLY A 246 -10.33 -2.34 -7.28
CA GLY A 246 -11.00 -2.73 -8.51
C GLY A 246 -10.47 -2.07 -9.80
N ALA A 247 -10.11 -0.78 -9.76
CA ALA A 247 -9.57 -0.08 -10.92
C ALA A 247 -8.19 -0.61 -11.38
N SER A 248 -7.51 -1.43 -10.56
CA SER A 248 -6.24 -2.07 -10.93
C SER A 248 -6.40 -3.41 -11.65
N LEU A 249 -7.62 -3.92 -11.79
CA LEU A 249 -7.92 -5.20 -12.47
C LEU A 249 -7.99 -5.08 -13.99
N ASP A 250 -8.14 -3.87 -14.54
CA ASP A 250 -7.98 -3.62 -15.97
C ASP A 250 -6.70 -2.81 -16.19
N GLY A 251 -5.75 -3.39 -16.93
CA GLY A 251 -4.44 -2.78 -17.14
C GLY A 251 -4.49 -1.41 -17.82
N ALA A 252 -5.42 -1.17 -18.75
CA ALA A 252 -5.52 0.14 -19.41
C ALA A 252 -6.17 1.19 -18.50
N GLU A 253 -7.15 0.81 -17.69
CA GLU A 253 -7.76 1.70 -16.73
C GLU A 253 -6.78 2.06 -15.62
N PHE A 254 -6.02 1.06 -15.12
CA PHE A 254 -4.98 1.29 -14.14
C PHE A 254 -3.89 2.23 -14.67
N ALA A 255 -3.48 2.08 -15.95
CA ALA A 255 -2.52 3.00 -16.58
C ALA A 255 -3.05 4.45 -16.65
N ARG A 256 -4.33 4.65 -16.99
CA ARG A 256 -4.96 5.98 -17.01
C ARG A 256 -5.03 6.60 -15.61
N LEU A 257 -5.33 5.78 -14.58
CA LEU A 257 -5.34 6.22 -13.19
C LEU A 257 -3.94 6.65 -12.74
N VAL A 258 -2.91 5.84 -13.05
CA VAL A 258 -1.51 6.18 -12.74
C VAL A 258 -1.11 7.48 -13.44
N ALA A 259 -1.44 7.67 -14.72
CA ALA A 259 -1.16 8.91 -15.43
C ALA A 259 -1.85 10.12 -14.77
N ALA A 260 -3.12 9.98 -14.38
CA ALA A 260 -3.88 11.04 -13.72
C ALA A 260 -3.34 11.39 -12.31
N SER A 261 -2.65 10.49 -11.64
CA SER A 261 -2.08 10.72 -10.31
C SER A 261 -0.92 11.71 -10.30
N VAL A 262 -0.32 12.00 -11.44
CA VAL A 262 0.86 12.88 -11.59
C VAL A 262 0.69 13.92 -12.71
N SER A 263 -0.55 14.16 -13.14
CA SER A 263 -0.88 15.17 -14.17
C SER A 263 -0.83 16.58 -13.64
#